data_5a50d1237a6d296ac6a566de5ea8e545
#
_entry.id   5a50d1237a6d296ac6a566de5ea8e545
#
_cell.length_a   1.000
_cell.length_b   1.000
_cell.length_c   1.000
_cell.angle_alpha   90.00
_cell.angle_beta   90.00
_cell.angle_gamma   90.00
#
_symmetry.space_group_name_H-M   'P 1'
#
loop_
_entity.id
_entity.type
_entity.pdbx_description
1 polymer ?
#
loop_
_entity_poly.entity_id
_entity_poly.type
_entity_poly.pdbx_seq_one_letter_code
_entity_poly.pdbx_strand_id
1 'polypeptide(L)'
;MEIKPGLSALVTGAASGIGKGLVLALAEKGIFITVVDFSEENGREVAALVQKINAKFHPKLDFPSALFVKCDVSNSRDLAAAFEKHYLTYGGLDICINSAGIGNPIPFDKDQTDGTRSWKHTVNVNFTAIIECTRLAIKTMEAAKRPGVIINMGSASGLYPMYNDPLYSGSKGGVVMFTRSLRPYQRKGIRINVLCPEFIETEMGLRVNSKFISLTGGFIPMEMLVKGAFELITDESKAGHCLWITNRRGLEYWPTPSEEAKYLTSSASRFKKRSEFNAPPVKIPDSYEKIVVQTLTHNFRNATTIVRAPLRLPVKPKHVLVKIIYAGVNASDVNFSSGRYFGGNNSDTASRLPFDAGFEAVGIIAAVGDSVTDLKVGMPCAFMTFGGYSEFIMINSKHALPVPRPDAEVVAMLTSGLTASIALEKAGAAKMESGKVVLVTAAAGGTGQFAVQLAKLAGNTVVATCGGAAKAKLLKELGVDRVIDYHSEDIKTVLMKEFPKGIDIIYESVGGDMLNLCLNALAVHGRLIVIGMISQYQGDSGWTPSKYPGLLEKLLAKSQTVAGFFLVQYGHFWQEHLDKLFNLYSTRKLKVAVDPKKFNGLHSVSDAVEYLHSGKSVGKVVVCVDPSFHPQVAKL
;
A
#
# COMPACT_ATOMS: atom_id res chain seq x y z
N MET A 1 -20.99 3.20 14.99
CA MET A 1 -22.32 3.68 15.46
C MET A 1 -22.73 2.82 16.65
N GLU A 2 -23.09 3.44 17.75
CA GLU A 2 -23.68 2.72 18.88
C GLU A 2 -25.11 2.30 18.54
N ILE A 3 -25.45 1.04 18.74
CA ILE A 3 -26.81 0.51 18.54
C ILE A 3 -27.62 0.76 19.81
N LYS A 4 -28.68 1.55 19.70
CA LYS A 4 -29.57 1.90 20.81
C LYS A 4 -31.02 1.98 20.36
N PRO A 5 -31.99 1.80 21.28
CA PRO A 5 -33.41 1.97 20.98
C PRO A 5 -33.69 3.37 20.39
N GLY A 6 -34.61 3.42 19.42
CA GLY A 6 -35.02 4.67 18.75
C GLY A 6 -34.24 5.04 17.48
N LEU A 7 -33.18 4.29 17.11
CA LEU A 7 -32.62 4.37 15.75
C LEU A 7 -33.62 3.82 14.73
N SER A 8 -33.50 4.21 13.48
CA SER A 8 -34.37 3.77 12.40
C SER A 8 -33.62 2.98 11.33
N ALA A 9 -34.23 1.92 10.80
CA ALA A 9 -33.68 1.08 9.76
C ALA A 9 -34.68 0.84 8.62
N LEU A 10 -34.17 0.80 7.39
CA LEU A 10 -34.91 0.35 6.21
C LEU A 10 -34.22 -0.89 5.65
N VAL A 11 -34.99 -1.97 5.48
CA VAL A 11 -34.45 -3.26 4.99
C VAL A 11 -35.27 -3.70 3.77
N THR A 12 -34.60 -3.95 2.64
CA THR A 12 -35.23 -4.52 1.44
C THR A 12 -35.08 -6.05 1.40
N GLY A 13 -36.05 -6.75 0.79
CA GLY A 13 -36.10 -8.22 0.87
C GLY A 13 -36.33 -8.71 2.30
N ALA A 14 -37.12 -7.96 3.06
CA ALA A 14 -37.21 -8.07 4.51
C ALA A 14 -38.25 -9.10 4.98
N ALA A 15 -39.08 -9.62 4.08
CA ALA A 15 -40.17 -10.55 4.42
C ALA A 15 -39.72 -12.00 4.59
N SER A 16 -38.51 -12.36 4.16
CA SER A 16 -38.00 -13.74 4.18
C SER A 16 -36.48 -13.80 4.34
N GLY A 17 -35.97 -15.00 4.55
CA GLY A 17 -34.55 -15.34 4.51
C GLY A 17 -33.64 -14.43 5.32
N ILE A 18 -32.57 -13.94 4.72
CA ILE A 18 -31.56 -13.09 5.35
C ILE A 18 -32.16 -11.77 5.83
N GLY A 19 -32.98 -11.12 4.98
CA GLY A 19 -33.59 -9.85 5.33
C GLY A 19 -34.48 -9.95 6.58
N LYS A 20 -35.32 -10.99 6.68
CA LYS A 20 -36.14 -11.26 7.88
C LYS A 20 -35.27 -11.49 9.12
N GLY A 21 -34.20 -12.31 9.00
CA GLY A 21 -33.26 -12.56 10.12
C GLY A 21 -32.63 -11.27 10.65
N LEU A 22 -32.18 -10.38 9.76
CA LEU A 22 -31.59 -9.09 10.14
C LEU A 22 -32.62 -8.13 10.74
N VAL A 23 -33.84 -8.08 10.19
CA VAL A 23 -34.95 -7.29 10.73
C VAL A 23 -35.26 -7.68 12.16
N LEU A 24 -35.39 -8.98 12.45
CA LEU A 24 -35.69 -9.47 13.81
C LEU A 24 -34.55 -9.13 14.78
N ALA A 25 -33.29 -9.32 14.35
CA ALA A 25 -32.14 -8.99 15.18
C ALA A 25 -32.03 -7.47 15.49
N LEU A 26 -32.40 -6.61 14.55
CA LEU A 26 -32.48 -5.16 14.77
C LEU A 26 -33.64 -4.79 15.71
N ALA A 27 -34.78 -5.45 15.55
CA ALA A 27 -35.96 -5.25 16.43
C ALA A 27 -35.63 -5.60 17.89
N GLU A 28 -34.84 -6.63 18.14
CA GLU A 28 -34.37 -7.00 19.49
C GLU A 28 -33.48 -5.92 20.15
N LYS A 29 -33.04 -4.94 19.40
CA LYS A 29 -32.32 -3.75 19.88
C LYS A 29 -33.21 -2.51 19.98
N GLY A 30 -34.50 -2.62 19.77
CA GLY A 30 -35.44 -1.50 19.85
C GLY A 30 -35.36 -0.53 18.68
N ILE A 31 -34.93 -0.99 17.52
CA ILE A 31 -34.79 -0.17 16.31
C ILE A 31 -36.14 -0.10 15.59
N PHE A 32 -36.55 1.10 15.12
CA PHE A 32 -37.70 1.29 14.26
C PHE A 32 -37.43 0.79 12.86
N ILE A 33 -38.33 -0.01 12.28
CA ILE A 33 -38.01 -0.73 11.04
C ILE A 33 -39.05 -0.50 9.96
N THR A 34 -38.59 -0.15 8.76
CA THR A 34 -39.40 -0.26 7.54
C THR A 34 -39.04 -1.56 6.83
N VAL A 35 -39.98 -2.49 6.84
CA VAL A 35 -39.94 -3.78 6.14
C VAL A 35 -40.36 -3.52 4.67
N VAL A 36 -39.41 -3.63 3.75
CA VAL A 36 -39.65 -3.39 2.31
C VAL A 36 -39.55 -4.73 1.58
N ASP A 37 -40.63 -5.17 0.96
CA ASP A 37 -40.69 -6.45 0.25
C ASP A 37 -41.76 -6.45 -0.85
N PHE A 38 -41.60 -7.36 -1.80
CA PHE A 38 -42.62 -7.62 -2.83
C PHE A 38 -43.79 -8.45 -2.28
N SER A 39 -43.54 -9.37 -1.34
CA SER A 39 -44.54 -10.22 -0.69
C SER A 39 -45.33 -9.45 0.37
N GLU A 40 -46.57 -9.11 0.07
CA GLU A 40 -47.41 -8.33 0.98
C GLU A 40 -47.79 -9.11 2.25
N GLU A 41 -48.17 -10.36 2.12
CA GLU A 41 -48.59 -11.21 3.24
C GLU A 41 -47.46 -11.38 4.25
N ASN A 42 -46.33 -11.93 3.80
CA ASN A 42 -45.16 -12.16 4.64
C ASN A 42 -44.58 -10.87 5.23
N GLY A 43 -44.60 -9.77 4.43
CA GLY A 43 -44.09 -8.48 4.87
C GLY A 43 -44.91 -7.86 6.00
N ARG A 44 -46.25 -7.96 5.93
CA ARG A 44 -47.16 -7.53 7.01
C ARG A 44 -46.96 -8.38 8.28
N GLU A 45 -46.79 -9.69 8.14
CA GLU A 45 -46.51 -10.60 9.27
C GLU A 45 -45.21 -10.20 9.97
N VAL A 46 -44.13 -9.99 9.21
CA VAL A 46 -42.84 -9.57 9.77
C VAL A 46 -42.93 -8.20 10.46
N ALA A 47 -43.63 -7.23 9.88
CA ALA A 47 -43.83 -5.93 10.51
C ALA A 47 -44.60 -6.04 11.82
N ALA A 48 -45.66 -6.86 11.90
CA ALA A 48 -46.41 -7.12 13.13
C ALA A 48 -45.54 -7.79 14.21
N LEU A 49 -44.68 -8.73 13.80
CA LEU A 49 -43.73 -9.38 14.72
C LEU A 49 -42.71 -8.38 15.27
N VAL A 50 -42.17 -7.48 14.45
CA VAL A 50 -41.26 -6.40 14.86
C VAL A 50 -41.96 -5.45 15.87
N GLN A 51 -43.20 -5.09 15.62
CA GLN A 51 -43.98 -4.23 16.56
C GLN A 51 -44.12 -4.92 17.92
N LYS A 52 -44.43 -6.21 17.93
CA LYS A 52 -44.49 -7.02 19.17
C LYS A 52 -43.17 -7.05 19.93
N ILE A 53 -42.05 -7.24 19.22
CA ILE A 53 -40.71 -7.24 19.83
C ILE A 53 -40.36 -5.85 20.37
N ASN A 54 -40.65 -4.79 19.61
CA ASN A 54 -40.35 -3.41 19.99
C ASN A 54 -41.17 -2.86 21.12
N ALA A 55 -42.36 -3.43 21.40
CA ALA A 55 -43.27 -2.96 22.48
C ALA A 55 -42.58 -2.92 23.86
N LYS A 56 -41.58 -3.79 24.10
CA LYS A 56 -40.81 -3.78 25.36
C LYS A 56 -39.86 -2.58 25.49
N PHE A 57 -39.42 -1.99 24.39
CA PHE A 57 -38.53 -0.82 24.37
C PHE A 57 -39.32 0.50 24.29
N HIS A 58 -40.47 0.45 23.63
CA HIS A 58 -41.27 1.61 23.28
C HIS A 58 -42.75 1.39 23.64
N PRO A 59 -43.10 1.44 24.94
CA PRO A 59 -44.46 1.12 25.39
C PRO A 59 -45.53 2.14 24.99
N LYS A 60 -45.14 3.36 24.65
CA LYS A 60 -46.05 4.43 24.20
C LYS A 60 -45.41 5.15 23.01
N LEU A 61 -45.97 5.01 21.83
CA LEU A 61 -45.59 5.68 20.60
C LEU A 61 -46.81 6.23 19.88
N ASP A 62 -46.66 7.41 19.31
CA ASP A 62 -47.69 8.05 18.46
C ASP A 62 -47.62 7.58 16.99
N PHE A 63 -46.64 6.72 16.68
CA PHE A 63 -46.41 6.13 15.35
C PHE A 63 -46.03 4.66 15.47
N PRO A 64 -46.21 3.86 14.43
CA PRO A 64 -45.88 2.43 14.46
C PRO A 64 -44.36 2.20 14.54
N SER A 65 -43.88 1.34 15.44
CA SER A 65 -42.47 1.01 15.57
C SER A 65 -41.95 0.15 14.40
N ALA A 66 -42.85 -0.38 13.57
CA ALA A 66 -42.50 -1.01 12.29
C ALA A 66 -43.56 -0.67 11.22
N LEU A 67 -43.10 -0.46 10.00
CA LEU A 67 -43.90 -0.27 8.80
C LEU A 67 -43.68 -1.42 7.83
N PHE A 68 -44.71 -1.81 7.11
CA PHE A 68 -44.55 -2.57 5.88
C PHE A 68 -44.79 -1.69 4.65
N VAL A 69 -43.93 -1.80 3.65
CA VAL A 69 -44.10 -1.16 2.35
C VAL A 69 -43.94 -2.21 1.25
N LYS A 70 -45.05 -2.44 0.52
CA LYS A 70 -44.99 -3.30 -0.68
C LYS A 70 -44.19 -2.57 -1.75
N CYS A 71 -43.15 -3.22 -2.27
CA CYS A 71 -42.23 -2.59 -3.22
C CYS A 71 -41.59 -3.66 -4.11
N ASP A 72 -41.66 -3.45 -5.39
CA ASP A 72 -40.75 -4.09 -6.35
C ASP A 72 -39.47 -3.25 -6.43
N VAL A 73 -38.36 -3.78 -5.88
CA VAL A 73 -37.08 -3.04 -5.85
C VAL A 73 -36.53 -2.74 -7.25
N SER A 74 -36.99 -3.44 -8.29
CA SER A 74 -36.62 -3.13 -9.68
C SER A 74 -37.37 -1.91 -10.24
N ASN A 75 -38.38 -1.42 -9.51
CA ASN A 75 -39.14 -0.22 -9.85
C ASN A 75 -38.66 0.98 -9.00
N SER A 76 -38.02 1.95 -9.66
CA SER A 76 -37.47 3.14 -8.98
C SER A 76 -38.54 4.02 -8.28
N ARG A 77 -39.80 4.01 -8.76
CA ARG A 77 -40.90 4.77 -8.12
C ARG A 77 -41.32 4.12 -6.81
N ASP A 78 -41.43 2.79 -6.79
CA ASP A 78 -41.76 2.03 -5.57
C ASP A 78 -40.69 2.23 -4.52
N LEU A 79 -39.40 2.17 -4.92
CA LEU A 79 -38.28 2.44 -4.03
C LEU A 79 -38.35 3.86 -3.46
N ALA A 80 -38.52 4.88 -4.29
CA ALA A 80 -38.62 6.27 -3.83
C ALA A 80 -39.74 6.44 -2.82
N ALA A 81 -40.93 5.87 -3.07
CA ALA A 81 -42.09 5.91 -2.15
C ALA A 81 -41.79 5.21 -0.82
N ALA A 82 -41.02 4.10 -0.83
CA ALA A 82 -40.63 3.41 0.40
C ALA A 82 -39.70 4.26 1.29
N PHE A 83 -38.70 4.90 0.68
CA PHE A 83 -37.82 5.82 1.42
C PHE A 83 -38.54 7.08 1.92
N GLU A 84 -39.42 7.65 1.13
CA GLU A 84 -40.24 8.79 1.53
C GLU A 84 -41.12 8.43 2.72
N LYS A 85 -41.85 7.31 2.67
CA LYS A 85 -42.70 6.85 3.78
C LYS A 85 -41.88 6.58 5.05
N HIS A 86 -40.69 5.99 4.93
CA HIS A 86 -39.77 5.83 6.05
C HIS A 86 -39.41 7.17 6.68
N TYR A 87 -38.98 8.14 5.85
CA TYR A 87 -38.59 9.49 6.31
C TYR A 87 -39.71 10.23 6.99
N LEU A 88 -40.93 10.23 6.40
CA LEU A 88 -42.09 10.86 6.97
C LEU A 88 -42.51 10.26 8.32
N THR A 89 -42.22 8.98 8.55
CA THR A 89 -42.59 8.30 9.80
C THR A 89 -41.56 8.48 10.90
N TYR A 90 -40.25 8.37 10.56
CA TYR A 90 -39.16 8.32 11.55
C TYR A 90 -38.24 9.54 11.54
N GLY A 91 -38.45 10.48 10.61
CA GLY A 91 -37.70 11.74 10.53
C GLY A 91 -36.23 11.60 10.13
N GLY A 92 -35.80 10.42 9.70
CA GLY A 92 -34.42 10.14 9.27
C GLY A 92 -34.17 8.68 9.02
N LEU A 93 -32.94 8.35 8.61
CA LEU A 93 -32.51 6.98 8.34
C LEU A 93 -31.12 6.79 8.93
N ASP A 94 -30.97 5.85 9.87
CA ASP A 94 -29.68 5.55 10.51
C ASP A 94 -29.01 4.31 9.91
N ILE A 95 -29.81 3.29 9.53
CA ILE A 95 -29.32 2.03 8.99
C ILE A 95 -30.12 1.67 7.73
N CYS A 96 -29.42 1.37 6.63
CA CYS A 96 -30.05 0.82 5.42
C CYS A 96 -29.43 -0.52 5.09
N ILE A 97 -30.26 -1.56 4.93
CA ILE A 97 -29.80 -2.90 4.52
C ILE A 97 -30.47 -3.27 3.20
N ASN A 98 -29.67 -3.34 2.14
CA ASN A 98 -30.12 -3.71 0.81
C ASN A 98 -29.96 -5.21 0.63
N SER A 99 -30.97 -6.00 1.06
CA SER A 99 -30.91 -7.46 1.09
C SER A 99 -31.75 -8.15 0.00
N ALA A 100 -32.60 -7.45 -0.72
CA ALA A 100 -33.37 -8.04 -1.82
C ALA A 100 -32.46 -8.66 -2.89
N GLY A 101 -32.80 -9.85 -3.32
CA GLY A 101 -32.03 -10.55 -4.35
C GLY A 101 -32.75 -11.80 -4.84
N ILE A 102 -32.47 -12.20 -6.08
CA ILE A 102 -33.01 -13.40 -6.74
C ILE A 102 -31.87 -14.20 -7.36
N GLY A 103 -32.07 -15.54 -7.48
CA GLY A 103 -31.23 -16.41 -8.30
C GLY A 103 -31.97 -16.77 -9.59
N ASN A 104 -31.21 -17.01 -10.66
CA ASN A 104 -31.76 -17.46 -11.94
C ASN A 104 -30.89 -18.62 -12.48
N PRO A 105 -31.10 -19.87 -12.01
CA PRO A 105 -30.28 -21.01 -12.36
C PRO A 105 -30.63 -21.58 -13.76
N ILE A 106 -30.90 -20.71 -14.72
CA ILE A 106 -31.13 -21.09 -16.14
C ILE A 106 -29.76 -21.09 -16.82
N PRO A 107 -29.43 -22.10 -17.66
CA PRO A 107 -28.23 -22.07 -18.48
C PRO A 107 -28.15 -20.78 -19.29
N PHE A 108 -26.99 -20.12 -19.27
CA PHE A 108 -26.80 -18.75 -19.77
C PHE A 108 -27.22 -18.60 -21.25
N ASP A 109 -26.94 -19.62 -22.08
CA ASP A 109 -27.29 -19.66 -23.50
C ASP A 109 -28.80 -19.88 -23.75
N LYS A 110 -29.56 -20.29 -22.74
CA LYS A 110 -31.01 -20.52 -22.78
C LYS A 110 -31.82 -19.48 -22.05
N ASP A 111 -31.16 -18.49 -21.45
CA ASP A 111 -31.83 -17.44 -20.71
C ASP A 111 -32.59 -16.48 -21.65
N GLN A 112 -33.71 -15.98 -21.16
CA GLN A 112 -34.53 -15.01 -21.88
C GLN A 112 -34.03 -13.60 -21.68
N THR A 113 -34.20 -12.75 -22.71
CA THR A 113 -33.80 -11.34 -22.60
C THR A 113 -34.79 -10.53 -21.78
N ASP A 114 -36.08 -10.85 -21.87
CA ASP A 114 -37.16 -10.12 -21.23
C ASP A 114 -38.06 -11.04 -20.39
N GLY A 115 -38.78 -10.47 -19.41
CA GLY A 115 -39.65 -11.18 -18.48
C GLY A 115 -39.11 -11.31 -17.08
N THR A 116 -39.92 -11.86 -16.17
CA THR A 116 -39.60 -11.96 -14.73
C THR A 116 -38.55 -13.01 -14.38
N ARG A 117 -38.15 -13.83 -15.33
CA ARG A 117 -37.07 -14.83 -15.20
C ARG A 117 -35.94 -14.57 -16.18
N SER A 118 -35.80 -13.36 -16.67
CA SER A 118 -34.77 -12.97 -17.63
C SER A 118 -33.49 -12.55 -16.92
N TRP A 119 -32.36 -12.59 -17.64
CA TRP A 119 -31.08 -12.07 -17.14
C TRP A 119 -31.17 -10.57 -16.79
N LYS A 120 -31.93 -9.77 -17.56
CA LYS A 120 -32.18 -8.36 -17.25
C LYS A 120 -32.85 -8.18 -15.88
N HIS A 121 -33.87 -9.01 -15.60
CA HIS A 121 -34.56 -8.93 -14.31
C HIS A 121 -33.62 -9.28 -13.15
N THR A 122 -32.79 -10.32 -13.31
CA THR A 122 -31.77 -10.70 -12.30
C THR A 122 -30.80 -9.53 -12.03
N VAL A 123 -30.30 -8.88 -13.08
CA VAL A 123 -29.39 -7.73 -12.94
C VAL A 123 -30.12 -6.54 -12.31
N ASN A 124 -31.37 -6.27 -12.71
CA ASN A 124 -32.16 -5.16 -12.18
C ASN A 124 -32.42 -5.31 -10.68
N VAL A 125 -32.79 -6.49 -10.21
CA VAL A 125 -33.03 -6.75 -8.78
C VAL A 125 -31.72 -6.79 -8.00
N ASN A 126 -30.72 -7.57 -8.45
CA ASN A 126 -29.52 -7.85 -7.66
C ASN A 126 -28.49 -6.71 -7.66
N PHE A 127 -28.49 -5.86 -8.69
CA PHE A 127 -27.47 -4.82 -8.84
C PHE A 127 -28.07 -3.42 -9.06
N THR A 128 -28.91 -3.21 -10.05
CA THR A 128 -29.47 -1.87 -10.34
C THR A 128 -30.27 -1.34 -9.16
N ALA A 129 -31.11 -2.18 -8.54
CA ALA A 129 -31.87 -1.82 -7.34
C ALA A 129 -30.97 -1.45 -6.17
N ILE A 130 -29.86 -2.16 -5.95
CA ILE A 130 -28.89 -1.83 -4.89
C ILE A 130 -28.25 -0.45 -5.11
N ILE A 131 -27.92 -0.11 -6.37
CA ILE A 131 -27.41 1.22 -6.72
C ILE A 131 -28.44 2.29 -6.32
N GLU A 132 -29.71 2.10 -6.74
CA GLU A 132 -30.76 3.07 -6.47
C GLU A 132 -31.09 3.17 -4.98
N CYS A 133 -31.22 2.05 -4.26
CA CYS A 133 -31.41 2.04 -2.80
C CYS A 133 -30.26 2.77 -2.08
N THR A 134 -29.02 2.49 -2.46
CA THR A 134 -27.85 3.15 -1.88
C THR A 134 -27.89 4.66 -2.11
N ARG A 135 -28.25 5.10 -3.32
CA ARG A 135 -28.39 6.52 -3.67
C ARG A 135 -29.50 7.20 -2.86
N LEU A 136 -30.65 6.55 -2.70
CA LEU A 136 -31.78 7.06 -1.91
C LEU A 136 -31.42 7.10 -0.42
N ALA A 137 -30.77 6.07 0.12
CA ALA A 137 -30.31 6.04 1.50
C ALA A 137 -29.34 7.19 1.81
N ILE A 138 -28.35 7.43 0.95
CA ILE A 138 -27.42 8.57 1.08
C ILE A 138 -28.21 9.88 1.13
N LYS A 139 -29.14 10.11 0.18
CA LYS A 139 -29.95 11.34 0.14
C LYS A 139 -30.79 11.52 1.40
N THR A 140 -31.39 10.45 1.90
CA THR A 140 -32.24 10.48 3.11
C THR A 140 -31.40 10.79 4.35
N MET A 141 -30.21 10.20 4.49
CA MET A 141 -29.26 10.47 5.58
C MET A 141 -28.74 11.91 5.53
N GLU A 142 -28.37 12.40 4.34
CA GLU A 142 -27.92 13.79 4.13
C GLU A 142 -29.05 14.82 4.46
N ALA A 143 -30.29 14.55 4.03
CA ALA A 143 -31.43 15.43 4.32
C ALA A 143 -31.71 15.53 5.83
N ALA A 144 -31.58 14.41 6.54
CA ALA A 144 -31.72 14.36 7.99
C ALA A 144 -30.50 14.91 8.75
N LYS A 145 -29.40 15.20 8.06
CA LYS A 145 -28.10 15.61 8.66
C LYS A 145 -27.61 14.63 9.73
N ARG A 146 -27.85 13.34 9.54
CA ARG A 146 -27.45 12.27 10.45
C ARG A 146 -26.38 11.38 9.85
N PRO A 147 -25.39 10.93 10.64
CA PRO A 147 -24.48 9.86 10.21
C PRO A 147 -25.28 8.58 10.02
N GLY A 148 -24.87 7.72 9.07
CA GLY A 148 -25.58 6.49 8.79
C GLY A 148 -24.69 5.35 8.31
N VAL A 149 -25.27 4.15 8.30
CA VAL A 149 -24.61 2.95 7.80
C VAL A 149 -25.48 2.27 6.75
N ILE A 150 -24.88 1.95 5.61
CA ILE A 150 -25.51 1.20 4.53
C ILE A 150 -24.79 -0.15 4.39
N ILE A 151 -25.55 -1.24 4.41
CA ILE A 151 -25.05 -2.59 4.14
C ILE A 151 -25.69 -3.11 2.86
N ASN A 152 -24.87 -3.34 1.84
CA ASN A 152 -25.30 -3.98 0.61
C ASN A 152 -25.06 -5.49 0.72
N MET A 153 -26.06 -6.29 0.37
CA MET A 153 -25.94 -7.75 0.38
C MET A 153 -25.26 -8.23 -0.91
N GLY A 154 -23.97 -8.54 -0.77
CA GLY A 154 -23.20 -9.24 -1.77
C GLY A 154 -23.48 -10.75 -1.75
N SER A 155 -22.47 -11.52 -2.03
CA SER A 155 -22.41 -12.99 -1.91
C SER A 155 -20.95 -13.43 -2.06
N ALA A 156 -20.59 -14.59 -1.53
CA ALA A 156 -19.32 -15.25 -1.85
C ALA A 156 -19.15 -15.47 -3.37
N SER A 157 -20.26 -15.68 -4.11
CA SER A 157 -20.24 -15.79 -5.57
C SER A 157 -19.86 -14.49 -6.30
N GLY A 158 -19.85 -13.36 -5.60
CA GLY A 158 -19.29 -12.09 -6.10
C GLY A 158 -17.77 -11.99 -5.91
N LEU A 159 -17.18 -12.88 -5.12
CA LEU A 159 -15.73 -12.98 -4.85
C LEU A 159 -15.10 -14.12 -5.65
N TYR A 160 -15.83 -15.20 -5.83
CA TYR A 160 -15.46 -16.40 -6.59
C TYR A 160 -16.56 -16.77 -7.56
N PRO A 161 -16.23 -17.27 -8.76
CA PRO A 161 -17.24 -17.60 -9.77
C PRO A 161 -18.12 -18.79 -9.35
N MET A 162 -19.43 -18.64 -9.49
CA MET A 162 -20.38 -19.73 -9.41
C MET A 162 -20.72 -20.16 -10.85
N TYR A 163 -20.17 -21.26 -11.30
CA TYR A 163 -20.26 -21.69 -12.70
C TYR A 163 -21.68 -22.01 -13.19
N ASN A 164 -22.59 -22.36 -12.30
CA ASN A 164 -24.00 -22.68 -12.64
C ASN A 164 -24.90 -21.45 -12.71
N ASP A 165 -24.47 -20.29 -12.19
CA ASP A 165 -25.23 -19.05 -12.27
C ASP A 165 -24.27 -17.86 -12.48
N PRO A 166 -23.75 -17.70 -13.71
CA PRO A 166 -22.79 -16.63 -14.02
C PRO A 166 -23.40 -15.22 -13.90
N LEU A 167 -24.72 -15.10 -14.10
CA LEU A 167 -25.42 -13.82 -13.97
C LEU A 167 -25.54 -13.39 -12.51
N TYR A 168 -25.86 -14.33 -11.62
CA TYR A 168 -25.85 -14.08 -10.20
C TYR A 168 -24.45 -13.66 -9.74
N SER A 169 -23.40 -14.42 -10.10
CA SER A 169 -22.01 -14.07 -9.79
C SER A 169 -21.62 -12.69 -10.31
N GLY A 170 -21.93 -12.39 -11.57
CA GLY A 170 -21.67 -11.09 -12.18
C GLY A 170 -22.38 -9.94 -11.47
N SER A 171 -23.67 -10.12 -11.13
CA SER A 171 -24.46 -9.12 -10.39
C SER A 171 -23.90 -8.86 -8.99
N LYS A 172 -23.53 -9.92 -8.26
CA LYS A 172 -22.99 -9.82 -6.90
C LYS A 172 -21.53 -9.30 -6.88
N GLY A 173 -20.73 -9.63 -7.91
CA GLY A 173 -19.41 -9.02 -8.14
C GLY A 173 -19.54 -7.52 -8.38
N GLY A 174 -20.53 -7.08 -9.18
CA GLY A 174 -20.87 -5.67 -9.37
C GLY A 174 -21.20 -4.97 -8.05
N VAL A 175 -22.01 -5.57 -7.18
CA VAL A 175 -22.33 -5.04 -5.84
C VAL A 175 -21.08 -4.87 -4.99
N VAL A 176 -20.17 -5.84 -4.99
CA VAL A 176 -18.92 -5.78 -4.21
C VAL A 176 -18.07 -4.58 -4.64
N MET A 177 -17.78 -4.47 -5.95
CA MET A 177 -16.92 -3.40 -6.45
C MET A 177 -17.58 -2.02 -6.35
N PHE A 178 -18.88 -1.92 -6.65
CA PHE A 178 -19.65 -0.70 -6.46
C PHE A 178 -19.58 -0.20 -5.02
N THR A 179 -19.85 -1.07 -4.05
CA THR A 179 -19.87 -0.70 -2.62
C THR A 179 -18.48 -0.26 -2.13
N ARG A 180 -17.43 -0.99 -2.52
CA ARG A 180 -16.05 -0.64 -2.14
C ARG A 180 -15.62 0.71 -2.70
N SER A 181 -16.10 1.08 -3.88
CA SER A 181 -15.82 2.37 -4.53
C SER A 181 -16.48 3.55 -3.82
N LEU A 182 -17.48 3.31 -2.97
CA LEU A 182 -18.20 4.35 -2.22
C LEU A 182 -17.54 4.71 -0.87
N ARG A 183 -16.39 4.17 -0.54
CA ARG A 183 -15.62 4.51 0.67
C ARG A 183 -15.48 6.00 0.94
N PRO A 184 -15.32 6.91 -0.05
CA PRO A 184 -15.20 8.35 0.20
C PRO A 184 -16.38 8.99 0.92
N TYR A 185 -17.58 8.38 0.92
CA TYR A 185 -18.76 8.88 1.64
C TYR A 185 -18.59 8.88 3.16
N GLN A 186 -17.63 8.15 3.70
CA GLN A 186 -17.25 8.21 5.11
C GLN A 186 -16.91 9.65 5.55
N ARG A 187 -16.39 10.48 4.66
CA ARG A 187 -16.11 11.91 4.93
C ARG A 187 -17.37 12.73 5.22
N LYS A 188 -18.53 12.24 4.79
CA LYS A 188 -19.85 12.80 5.06
C LYS A 188 -20.57 12.14 6.25
N GLY A 189 -19.87 11.28 7.00
CA GLY A 189 -20.44 10.49 8.10
C GLY A 189 -21.26 9.28 7.65
N ILE A 190 -21.25 8.92 6.35
CA ILE A 190 -22.02 7.79 5.81
C ILE A 190 -21.05 6.66 5.48
N ARG A 191 -21.20 5.51 6.15
CA ARG A 191 -20.38 4.31 5.94
C ARG A 191 -21.15 3.30 5.10
N ILE A 192 -20.55 2.81 4.03
CA ILE A 192 -21.19 1.89 3.09
C ILE A 192 -20.31 0.66 2.98
N ASN A 193 -20.85 -0.51 3.32
CA ASN A 193 -20.11 -1.77 3.37
C ASN A 193 -20.88 -2.88 2.66
N VAL A 194 -20.21 -3.94 2.28
CA VAL A 194 -20.84 -5.11 1.65
C VAL A 194 -20.62 -6.36 2.49
N LEU A 195 -21.70 -7.13 2.67
CA LEU A 195 -21.72 -8.40 3.39
C LEU A 195 -21.84 -9.55 2.39
N CYS A 196 -20.89 -10.46 2.36
CA CYS A 196 -20.78 -11.53 1.35
C CYS A 196 -20.83 -12.90 2.02
N PRO A 197 -22.03 -13.42 2.34
CA PRO A 197 -22.16 -14.76 2.89
C PRO A 197 -21.98 -15.84 1.81
N GLU A 198 -21.52 -17.02 2.23
CA GLU A 198 -21.73 -18.28 1.53
C GLU A 198 -23.20 -18.72 1.67
N PHE A 199 -23.47 -19.98 1.82
CA PHE A 199 -24.84 -20.50 1.86
C PHE A 199 -25.45 -20.35 3.27
N ILE A 200 -26.65 -19.77 3.32
CA ILE A 200 -27.48 -19.68 4.54
C ILE A 200 -28.74 -20.52 4.30
N GLU A 201 -29.22 -21.18 5.34
CA GLU A 201 -30.45 -21.99 5.28
C GLU A 201 -31.67 -21.07 5.11
N THR A 202 -31.98 -20.78 3.87
CA THR A 202 -33.10 -19.98 3.41
C THR A 202 -33.75 -20.71 2.24
N GLU A 203 -34.96 -20.31 1.83
CA GLU A 203 -35.61 -20.89 0.66
C GLU A 203 -34.71 -20.86 -0.59
N MET A 204 -33.96 -19.78 -0.79
CA MET A 204 -32.98 -19.67 -1.89
C MET A 204 -31.81 -20.65 -1.69
N GLY A 205 -31.29 -20.77 -0.48
CA GLY A 205 -30.17 -21.67 -0.15
C GLY A 205 -30.55 -23.14 -0.31
N LEU A 206 -31.74 -23.52 0.07
CA LEU A 206 -32.26 -24.89 -0.03
C LEU A 206 -32.46 -25.37 -1.49
N ARG A 207 -32.53 -24.46 -2.45
CA ARG A 207 -32.57 -24.80 -3.89
C ARG A 207 -31.19 -25.18 -4.46
N VAL A 208 -30.10 -24.95 -3.73
CA VAL A 208 -28.74 -25.30 -4.14
C VAL A 208 -28.46 -26.78 -3.86
N ASN A 209 -27.69 -27.41 -4.75
CA ASN A 209 -27.35 -28.83 -4.60
C ASN A 209 -26.61 -29.09 -3.27
N SER A 210 -27.12 -30.02 -2.47
CA SER A 210 -26.61 -30.34 -1.12
C SER A 210 -25.14 -30.78 -1.11
N LYS A 211 -24.67 -31.47 -2.17
CA LYS A 211 -23.26 -31.85 -2.29
C LYS A 211 -22.35 -30.62 -2.40
N PHE A 212 -22.82 -29.58 -3.11
CA PHE A 212 -22.07 -28.35 -3.24
C PHE A 212 -22.01 -27.56 -1.91
N ILE A 213 -23.14 -27.52 -1.17
CA ILE A 213 -23.20 -26.92 0.16
C ILE A 213 -22.24 -27.64 1.12
N SER A 214 -22.21 -28.98 1.08
CA SER A 214 -21.29 -29.77 1.92
C SER A 214 -19.81 -29.47 1.62
N LEU A 215 -19.45 -29.19 0.36
CA LEU A 215 -18.09 -28.82 -0.04
C LEU A 215 -17.65 -27.48 0.56
N THR A 216 -18.56 -26.57 0.86
CA THR A 216 -18.26 -25.28 1.52
C THR A 216 -18.29 -25.36 3.06
N GLY A 217 -18.62 -26.52 3.61
CA GLY A 217 -18.69 -26.74 5.07
C GLY A 217 -20.10 -26.67 5.65
N GLY A 218 -21.13 -26.66 4.80
CA GLY A 218 -22.53 -26.60 5.21
C GLY A 218 -23.11 -25.19 5.20
N PHE A 219 -24.32 -25.05 5.71
CA PHE A 219 -24.97 -23.75 5.89
C PHE A 219 -24.32 -22.93 7.00
N ILE A 220 -24.22 -21.62 6.78
CA ILE A 220 -23.81 -20.65 7.79
C ILE A 220 -24.99 -20.39 8.72
N PRO A 221 -24.82 -20.45 10.06
CA PRO A 221 -25.85 -20.06 11.01
C PRO A 221 -26.26 -18.59 10.84
N MET A 222 -27.55 -18.28 10.96
CA MET A 222 -28.08 -16.92 10.86
C MET A 222 -27.42 -15.99 11.90
N GLU A 223 -27.08 -16.49 13.07
CA GLU A 223 -26.41 -15.75 14.13
C GLU A 223 -25.04 -15.25 13.68
N MET A 224 -24.31 -16.00 12.87
CA MET A 224 -23.01 -15.59 12.34
C MET A 224 -23.18 -14.46 11.31
N LEU A 225 -24.21 -14.51 10.47
CA LEU A 225 -24.56 -13.44 9.55
C LEU A 225 -24.92 -12.16 10.31
N VAL A 226 -25.79 -12.26 11.31
CA VAL A 226 -26.19 -11.15 12.17
C VAL A 226 -24.98 -10.54 12.86
N LYS A 227 -24.07 -11.36 13.41
CA LYS A 227 -22.81 -10.88 14.01
C LYS A 227 -22.00 -10.06 13.01
N GLY A 228 -21.83 -10.53 11.77
CA GLY A 228 -21.10 -9.80 10.72
C GLY A 228 -21.79 -8.48 10.35
N ALA A 229 -23.10 -8.45 10.24
CA ALA A 229 -23.85 -7.21 9.98
C ALA A 229 -23.68 -6.21 11.12
N PHE A 230 -23.80 -6.65 12.38
CA PHE A 230 -23.61 -5.79 13.54
C PHE A 230 -22.17 -5.27 13.67
N GLU A 231 -21.16 -6.07 13.34
CA GLU A 231 -19.77 -5.61 13.27
C GLU A 231 -19.63 -4.44 12.29
N LEU A 232 -20.19 -4.55 11.07
CA LEU A 232 -20.15 -3.47 10.08
C LEU A 232 -20.96 -2.22 10.52
N ILE A 233 -22.03 -2.40 11.30
CA ILE A 233 -22.83 -1.29 11.83
C ILE A 233 -22.08 -0.58 12.96
N THR A 234 -21.48 -1.30 13.90
CA THR A 234 -20.90 -0.74 15.13
C THR A 234 -19.47 -0.23 14.97
N ASP A 235 -18.64 -0.91 14.18
CA ASP A 235 -17.25 -0.50 13.98
C ASP A 235 -17.14 0.68 13.03
N GLU A 236 -16.86 1.87 13.57
CA GLU A 236 -16.76 3.12 12.83
C GLU A 236 -15.57 3.19 11.88
N SER A 237 -14.59 2.33 12.03
CA SER A 237 -13.46 2.22 11.11
C SER A 237 -13.83 1.59 9.77
N LYS A 238 -14.97 0.90 9.69
CA LYS A 238 -15.41 0.13 8.52
C LYS A 238 -16.20 0.98 7.54
N ALA A 239 -15.57 1.33 6.41
CA ALA A 239 -16.20 1.99 5.27
C ALA A 239 -15.56 1.51 3.97
N GLY A 240 -16.37 1.08 3.01
CA GLY A 240 -15.92 0.45 1.77
C GLY A 240 -15.33 -0.95 1.99
N HIS A 241 -15.68 -1.61 3.10
CA HIS A 241 -15.21 -2.95 3.40
C HIS A 241 -16.15 -4.02 2.85
N CYS A 242 -15.56 -5.14 2.44
CA CYS A 242 -16.27 -6.35 2.10
C CYS A 242 -16.00 -7.39 3.19
N LEU A 243 -17.04 -7.79 3.91
CA LEU A 243 -16.98 -8.82 4.92
C LEU A 243 -17.49 -10.13 4.33
N TRP A 244 -16.59 -11.09 4.16
CA TRP A 244 -16.89 -12.42 3.69
C TRP A 244 -17.20 -13.34 4.87
N ILE A 245 -18.32 -14.05 4.80
CA ILE A 245 -18.76 -14.95 5.85
C ILE A 245 -18.74 -16.39 5.34
N THR A 246 -17.97 -17.25 5.98
CA THR A 246 -17.82 -18.66 5.61
C THR A 246 -18.04 -19.54 6.83
N ASN A 247 -18.57 -20.73 6.63
CA ASN A 247 -18.75 -21.67 7.74
C ASN A 247 -17.40 -22.19 8.28
N ARG A 248 -16.39 -22.31 7.40
CA ARG A 248 -15.08 -22.88 7.77
C ARG A 248 -14.14 -21.90 8.48
N ARG A 249 -14.21 -20.60 8.14
CA ARG A 249 -13.24 -19.58 8.58
C ARG A 249 -13.88 -18.44 9.36
N GLY A 250 -15.20 -18.40 9.46
CA GLY A 250 -15.94 -17.36 10.15
C GLY A 250 -16.01 -16.06 9.36
N LEU A 251 -15.66 -14.95 9.99
CA LEU A 251 -15.74 -13.59 9.44
C LEU A 251 -14.37 -13.15 8.94
N GLU A 252 -14.24 -12.87 7.65
CA GLU A 252 -12.99 -12.43 7.02
C GLU A 252 -13.22 -11.20 6.13
N TYR A 253 -12.28 -10.25 6.16
CA TYR A 253 -12.32 -9.11 5.23
C TYR A 253 -11.63 -9.47 3.92
N TRP A 254 -12.33 -9.19 2.79
CA TRP A 254 -11.84 -9.40 1.43
C TRP A 254 -11.74 -8.07 0.65
N PRO A 255 -10.69 -7.87 -0.18
CA PRO A 255 -9.46 -8.64 -0.20
C PRO A 255 -8.67 -8.48 1.10
N THR A 256 -7.74 -9.37 1.38
CA THR A 256 -6.78 -9.17 2.47
C THR A 256 -5.98 -7.88 2.26
N PRO A 257 -5.45 -7.24 3.31
CA PRO A 257 -4.63 -6.03 3.14
C PRO A 257 -3.47 -6.20 2.17
N SER A 258 -2.88 -7.39 2.09
CA SER A 258 -1.80 -7.72 1.15
C SER A 258 -2.28 -7.85 -0.30
N GLU A 259 -3.50 -8.32 -0.52
CA GLU A 259 -4.11 -8.38 -1.85
C GLU A 259 -4.59 -6.99 -2.29
N GLU A 260 -5.21 -6.24 -1.38
CA GLU A 260 -5.67 -4.88 -1.66
C GLU A 260 -4.50 -3.96 -2.04
N ALA A 261 -3.35 -4.10 -1.37
CA ALA A 261 -2.15 -3.33 -1.68
C ALA A 261 -1.65 -3.52 -3.13
N LYS A 262 -1.95 -4.64 -3.78
CA LYS A 262 -1.58 -4.89 -5.19
C LYS A 262 -2.36 -4.00 -6.18
N TYR A 263 -3.55 -3.55 -5.81
CA TYR A 263 -4.48 -2.83 -6.69
C TYR A 263 -4.64 -1.36 -6.31
N LEU A 264 -4.27 -0.97 -5.08
CA LEU A 264 -4.29 0.42 -4.68
C LEU A 264 -3.13 1.15 -5.34
N THR A 265 -3.44 2.03 -6.26
CA THR A 265 -2.47 3.00 -6.76
C THR A 265 -1.89 3.81 -5.59
N SER A 266 -0.63 4.18 -5.69
CA SER A 266 0.18 4.83 -4.65
C SER A 266 -0.48 6.01 -3.90
N SER A 267 -1.53 6.61 -4.46
CA SER A 267 -2.27 7.71 -3.83
C SER A 267 -3.15 7.30 -2.65
N ALA A 268 -3.67 6.06 -2.63
CA ALA A 268 -4.55 5.62 -1.53
C ALA A 268 -3.76 5.09 -0.33
N SER A 269 -2.55 4.56 -0.52
CA SER A 269 -1.67 4.08 0.56
C SER A 269 -0.98 5.23 1.31
N ARG A 270 -0.81 6.40 0.69
CA ARG A 270 -0.17 7.59 1.29
C ARG A 270 -0.84 8.09 2.58
N PHE A 271 -2.06 7.66 2.87
CA PHE A 271 -2.86 8.23 3.97
C PHE A 271 -3.04 7.30 5.17
N LYS A 272 -2.51 6.07 5.17
CA LYS A 272 -2.80 5.09 6.24
C LYS A 272 -1.99 5.24 7.52
N LYS A 273 -0.89 6.00 7.54
CA LYS A 273 -0.17 6.35 8.78
C LYS A 273 0.09 7.85 8.81
N ARG A 274 -0.82 8.60 9.43
CA ARG A 274 -0.47 9.94 9.91
C ARG A 274 0.67 9.78 10.90
N SER A 275 1.80 10.41 10.62
CA SER A 275 2.85 10.60 11.60
C SER A 275 2.25 11.29 12.82
N GLU A 276 2.44 10.71 14.01
CA GLU A 276 2.14 11.38 15.29
C GLU A 276 3.13 12.54 15.54
N PHE A 277 4.20 12.59 14.75
CA PHE A 277 5.21 13.63 14.79
C PHE A 277 4.71 14.87 14.04
N ASN A 278 4.64 15.98 14.76
CA ASN A 278 4.31 17.30 14.21
C ASN A 278 5.35 18.29 14.72
N ALA A 279 6.21 18.76 13.81
CA ALA A 279 7.23 19.74 14.18
C ALA A 279 6.60 21.10 14.45
N PRO A 280 7.21 21.92 15.33
CA PRO A 280 6.83 23.33 15.47
C PRO A 280 7.03 24.05 14.12
N PRO A 281 6.31 25.17 13.89
CA PRO A 281 6.44 25.95 12.67
C PRO A 281 7.91 26.31 12.40
N VAL A 282 8.35 26.03 11.17
CA VAL A 282 9.71 26.32 10.71
C VAL A 282 9.80 27.79 10.33
N LYS A 283 10.79 28.52 10.87
CA LYS A 283 11.10 29.87 10.40
C LYS A 283 11.67 29.80 8.97
N ILE A 284 11.00 30.45 8.04
CA ILE A 284 11.41 30.50 6.63
C ILE A 284 12.27 31.75 6.42
N PRO A 285 13.54 31.63 6.00
CA PRO A 285 14.42 32.76 5.74
C PRO A 285 14.18 33.35 4.34
N ASP A 286 14.68 34.54 4.06
CA ASP A 286 14.63 35.17 2.73
C ASP A 286 15.56 34.49 1.72
N SER A 287 16.59 33.80 2.19
CA SER A 287 17.57 33.08 1.38
C SER A 287 18.12 31.88 2.13
N TYR A 288 18.62 30.90 1.40
CA TYR A 288 19.15 29.65 1.94
C TYR A 288 20.35 29.17 1.12
N GLU A 289 21.17 28.30 1.72
CA GLU A 289 22.32 27.69 1.05
C GLU A 289 21.96 26.37 0.40
N LYS A 290 22.58 26.11 -0.77
CA LYS A 290 22.51 24.84 -1.48
C LYS A 290 23.79 24.55 -2.24
N ILE A 291 24.03 23.27 -2.52
CA ILE A 291 25.14 22.81 -3.35
C ILE A 291 24.65 22.63 -4.79
N VAL A 292 25.40 23.23 -5.72
CA VAL A 292 25.16 23.08 -7.17
C VAL A 292 26.39 22.48 -7.85
N VAL A 293 26.15 21.67 -8.87
CA VAL A 293 27.19 21.21 -9.80
C VAL A 293 27.41 22.31 -10.84
N GLN A 294 28.62 22.82 -10.93
CA GLN A 294 29.02 23.87 -11.90
C GLN A 294 29.91 23.33 -13.01
N THR A 295 30.63 22.24 -12.74
CA THR A 295 31.55 21.65 -13.71
C THR A 295 31.37 20.15 -13.73
N LEU A 296 31.36 19.53 -14.89
CA LEU A 296 31.22 18.06 -14.99
C LEU A 296 32.56 17.39 -14.73
N THR A 297 32.71 16.82 -13.55
CA THR A 297 33.85 15.97 -13.14
C THR A 297 33.42 14.98 -12.06
N HIS A 298 34.14 13.84 -12.00
CA HIS A 298 33.92 12.85 -10.93
C HIS A 298 34.63 13.21 -9.62
N ASN A 299 35.47 14.21 -9.59
CA ASN A 299 35.91 14.82 -8.34
C ASN A 299 34.76 15.71 -7.82
N PHE A 300 33.96 15.17 -6.91
CA PHE A 300 32.76 15.84 -6.42
C PHE A 300 33.06 17.24 -5.83
N ARG A 301 34.17 17.41 -5.11
CA ARG A 301 34.60 18.67 -4.53
C ARG A 301 34.86 19.72 -5.61
N ASN A 302 35.54 19.34 -6.68
CA ASN A 302 35.85 20.24 -7.80
C ASN A 302 34.63 20.50 -8.69
N ALA A 303 33.66 19.57 -8.71
CA ALA A 303 32.44 19.70 -9.49
C ALA A 303 31.45 20.69 -8.88
N THR A 304 31.49 20.88 -7.55
CA THR A 304 30.41 21.51 -6.81
C THR A 304 30.83 22.79 -6.09
N THR A 305 29.85 23.67 -5.86
CA THR A 305 30.02 24.85 -5.03
C THR A 305 28.76 25.11 -4.21
N ILE A 306 28.93 25.74 -3.04
CA ILE A 306 27.81 26.22 -2.23
C ILE A 306 27.40 27.59 -2.75
N VAL A 307 26.11 27.75 -3.04
CA VAL A 307 25.54 29.02 -3.47
C VAL A 307 24.39 29.42 -2.54
N ARG A 308 24.19 30.71 -2.36
CA ARG A 308 23.05 31.27 -1.67
C ARG A 308 21.94 31.59 -2.67
N ALA A 309 20.77 31.03 -2.47
CA ALA A 309 19.61 31.20 -3.33
C ALA A 309 18.48 31.95 -2.61
N PRO A 310 17.72 32.84 -3.28
CA PRO A 310 16.56 33.47 -2.67
C PRO A 310 15.43 32.45 -2.48
N LEU A 311 14.74 32.54 -1.35
CA LEU A 311 13.57 31.72 -1.07
C LEU A 311 12.33 32.52 -1.40
N ARG A 312 11.65 32.16 -2.48
CA ARG A 312 10.48 32.90 -2.98
C ARG A 312 9.18 32.35 -2.44
N LEU A 313 8.40 33.20 -1.77
CA LEU A 313 7.03 32.93 -1.34
C LEU A 313 6.04 33.79 -2.15
N PRO A 314 4.77 33.40 -2.31
CA PRO A 314 4.15 32.14 -1.85
C PRO A 314 4.66 30.90 -2.60
N VAL A 315 4.47 29.74 -2.00
CA VAL A 315 4.82 28.45 -2.63
C VAL A 315 3.97 28.27 -3.88
N LYS A 316 4.59 27.78 -4.96
CA LYS A 316 3.88 27.51 -6.22
C LYS A 316 2.72 26.52 -6.01
N PRO A 317 1.60 26.66 -6.78
CA PRO A 317 0.51 25.67 -6.72
C PRO A 317 1.02 24.23 -6.90
N LYS A 318 0.43 23.29 -6.18
CA LYS A 318 0.80 21.86 -6.18
C LYS A 318 2.24 21.56 -5.72
N HIS A 319 2.93 22.51 -5.08
CA HIS A 319 4.26 22.31 -4.52
C HIS A 319 4.27 22.45 -3.01
N VAL A 320 5.29 21.90 -2.40
CA VAL A 320 5.60 22.06 -0.98
C VAL A 320 7.02 22.58 -0.83
N LEU A 321 7.24 23.43 0.17
CA LEU A 321 8.56 23.84 0.63
C LEU A 321 8.96 22.91 1.77
N VAL A 322 10.11 22.26 1.63
CA VAL A 322 10.65 21.34 2.64
C VAL A 322 11.91 21.94 3.24
N LYS A 323 11.99 22.03 4.57
CA LYS A 323 13.23 22.26 5.30
C LYS A 323 13.92 20.92 5.46
N ILE A 324 15.12 20.77 4.93
CA ILE A 324 15.89 19.52 4.96
C ILE A 324 16.58 19.38 6.32
N ILE A 325 16.48 18.19 6.90
CA ILE A 325 17.13 17.85 8.18
C ILE A 325 18.32 16.92 7.94
N TYR A 326 18.12 15.85 7.17
CA TYR A 326 19.16 14.90 6.82
C TYR A 326 19.16 14.64 5.32
N ALA A 327 20.35 14.52 4.73
CA ALA A 327 20.58 14.14 3.35
C ALA A 327 21.43 12.87 3.27
N GLY A 328 21.10 11.98 2.35
CA GLY A 328 21.84 10.73 2.13
C GLY A 328 22.96 10.91 1.13
N VAL A 329 24.13 10.35 1.43
CA VAL A 329 25.26 10.29 0.53
C VAL A 329 25.24 8.95 -0.23
N ASN A 330 25.34 9.01 -1.55
CA ASN A 330 25.29 7.84 -2.43
C ASN A 330 26.57 7.76 -3.27
N ALA A 331 27.00 6.53 -3.56
CA ALA A 331 28.12 6.32 -4.47
C ALA A 331 27.86 6.92 -5.88
N SER A 332 26.58 7.02 -6.26
CA SER A 332 26.13 7.63 -7.51
C SER A 332 26.27 9.15 -7.58
N ASP A 333 26.53 9.86 -6.49
CA ASP A 333 26.65 11.31 -6.51
C ASP A 333 27.79 11.79 -7.44
N VAL A 334 28.88 11.02 -7.51
CA VAL A 334 29.97 11.28 -8.46
C VAL A 334 29.59 10.98 -9.91
N ASN A 335 28.66 10.07 -10.17
CA ASN A 335 28.16 9.82 -11.51
C ASN A 335 27.21 10.92 -11.98
N PHE A 336 26.46 11.54 -11.07
CA PHE A 336 25.66 12.70 -11.38
C PHE A 336 26.55 13.94 -11.61
N SER A 337 27.51 14.23 -10.71
CA SER A 337 28.41 15.36 -10.85
C SER A 337 29.33 15.28 -12.06
N SER A 338 29.64 14.08 -12.54
CA SER A 338 30.40 13.84 -13.78
C SER A 338 29.55 13.80 -15.05
N GLY A 339 28.23 13.84 -14.95
CA GLY A 339 27.31 13.74 -16.09
C GLY A 339 27.07 12.33 -16.62
N ARG A 340 27.71 11.28 -16.07
CA ARG A 340 27.66 9.89 -16.56
C ARG A 340 26.25 9.29 -16.59
N TYR A 341 25.35 9.73 -15.72
CA TYR A 341 23.96 9.22 -15.66
C TYR A 341 22.96 10.01 -16.52
N PHE A 342 23.39 11.08 -17.15
CA PHE A 342 22.47 11.88 -17.98
C PHE A 342 22.44 11.41 -19.42
N GLY A 343 22.75 10.34 -19.86
CA GLY A 343 22.66 9.83 -21.24
C GLY A 343 22.64 10.92 -22.34
N GLY A 344 23.21 10.71 -23.48
CA GLY A 344 23.33 11.71 -24.54
C GLY A 344 24.77 12.15 -24.80
N ASN A 345 24.96 13.08 -25.69
CA ASN A 345 26.28 13.67 -26.01
C ASN A 345 26.74 14.61 -24.87
N ASN A 346 28.04 14.76 -24.68
CA ASN A 346 28.62 15.63 -23.64
C ASN A 346 28.12 17.08 -23.73
N SER A 347 27.78 17.56 -24.93
CA SER A 347 27.19 18.89 -25.13
C SER A 347 25.81 19.04 -24.50
N ASP A 348 24.97 18.03 -24.59
CA ASP A 348 23.60 18.06 -24.03
C ASP A 348 23.63 18.01 -22.48
N THR A 349 24.62 17.35 -21.92
CA THR A 349 24.83 17.30 -20.48
C THR A 349 25.38 18.60 -19.92
N ALA A 350 26.31 19.23 -20.64
CA ALA A 350 26.89 20.54 -20.28
C ALA A 350 25.82 21.66 -20.28
N SER A 351 24.83 21.59 -21.16
CA SER A 351 23.74 22.59 -21.22
C SER A 351 22.84 22.58 -19.96
N ARG A 352 22.93 21.57 -19.12
CA ARG A 352 22.17 21.45 -17.86
C ARG A 352 22.82 22.19 -16.68
N LEU A 353 24.08 22.60 -16.82
CA LEU A 353 24.80 23.33 -15.77
C LEU A 353 24.28 24.78 -15.61
N PRO A 354 24.20 25.28 -14.36
CA PRO A 354 24.37 24.56 -13.12
C PRO A 354 23.09 23.78 -12.71
N PHE A 355 23.24 22.66 -12.03
CA PHE A 355 22.10 21.93 -11.46
C PHE A 355 22.31 21.56 -9.98
N ASP A 356 21.22 21.36 -9.26
CA ASP A 356 21.24 21.10 -7.83
C ASP A 356 21.82 19.71 -7.51
N ALA A 357 22.70 19.60 -6.53
CA ALA A 357 23.34 18.36 -6.09
C ALA A 357 22.54 17.62 -5.00
N GLY A 358 22.81 16.31 -4.86
CA GLY A 358 22.15 15.43 -3.90
C GLY A 358 20.82 14.90 -4.42
N PHE A 359 20.57 13.61 -4.20
CA PHE A 359 19.41 12.93 -4.80
C PHE A 359 18.33 12.55 -3.78
N GLU A 360 18.66 12.49 -2.50
CA GLU A 360 17.71 12.08 -1.45
C GLU A 360 17.87 12.89 -0.18
N ALA A 361 16.76 13.18 0.46
CA ALA A 361 16.76 13.80 1.78
C ALA A 361 15.43 13.56 2.51
N VAL A 362 15.45 13.84 3.81
CA VAL A 362 14.28 13.88 4.67
C VAL A 362 14.24 15.22 5.39
N GLY A 363 13.05 15.74 5.58
CA GLY A 363 12.85 17.02 6.23
C GLY A 363 11.42 17.23 6.71
N ILE A 364 11.10 18.49 6.96
CA ILE A 364 9.80 18.94 7.47
C ILE A 364 9.19 19.90 6.46
N ILE A 365 7.91 19.73 6.17
CA ILE A 365 7.17 20.66 5.32
C ILE A 365 7.06 22.00 6.04
N ALA A 366 7.72 23.02 5.47
CA ALA A 366 7.74 24.38 6.01
C ALA A 366 6.59 25.24 5.47
N ALA A 367 6.15 25.01 4.23
CA ALA A 367 5.00 25.68 3.63
C ALA A 367 4.39 24.82 2.51
N VAL A 368 3.10 25.05 2.23
CA VAL A 368 2.35 24.35 1.18
C VAL A 368 1.77 25.36 0.20
N GLY A 369 1.79 25.03 -1.08
CA GLY A 369 1.14 25.81 -2.12
C GLY A 369 -0.35 25.45 -2.29
N ASP A 370 -1.05 26.29 -3.03
CA ASP A 370 -2.46 26.07 -3.35
C ASP A 370 -2.68 24.70 -4.00
N SER A 371 -3.85 24.12 -3.75
CA SER A 371 -4.28 22.81 -4.25
C SER A 371 -3.49 21.60 -3.68
N VAL A 372 -2.68 21.78 -2.63
CA VAL A 372 -2.09 20.68 -1.84
C VAL A 372 -3.02 20.39 -0.67
N THR A 373 -3.75 19.29 -0.75
CA THR A 373 -4.77 18.91 0.27
C THR A 373 -4.29 17.87 1.25
N ASP A 374 -3.26 17.12 0.86
CA ASP A 374 -2.87 15.87 1.51
C ASP A 374 -1.66 16.02 2.43
N LEU A 375 -0.91 17.12 2.28
CA LEU A 375 0.28 17.44 3.04
C LEU A 375 0.06 18.73 3.83
N LYS A 376 0.63 18.79 5.06
CA LYS A 376 0.48 19.93 5.97
C LYS A 376 1.84 20.41 6.45
N VAL A 377 1.91 21.70 6.81
CA VAL A 377 3.06 22.27 7.51
C VAL A 377 3.32 21.50 8.79
N GLY A 378 4.58 21.25 9.10
CA GLY A 378 5.04 20.46 10.25
C GLY A 378 5.12 18.95 9.99
N MET A 379 4.55 18.43 8.90
CA MET A 379 4.64 17.00 8.57
C MET A 379 6.05 16.63 8.09
N PRO A 380 6.62 15.50 8.58
CA PRO A 380 7.87 14.98 8.03
C PRO A 380 7.62 14.35 6.64
N CYS A 381 8.53 14.62 5.73
CA CYS A 381 8.53 14.05 4.41
C CYS A 381 9.93 13.74 3.91
N ALA A 382 10.02 12.74 3.05
CA ALA A 382 11.22 12.40 2.30
C ALA A 382 11.00 12.71 0.81
N PHE A 383 12.08 12.79 0.07
CA PHE A 383 12.03 12.88 -1.39
C PHE A 383 13.28 12.28 -2.02
N MET A 384 13.14 11.87 -3.27
CA MET A 384 14.23 11.38 -4.11
C MET A 384 14.19 12.16 -5.44
N THR A 385 14.79 13.33 -5.44
CA THR A 385 15.01 14.21 -6.60
C THR A 385 16.23 15.08 -6.34
N PHE A 386 16.78 15.70 -7.38
CA PHE A 386 17.92 16.63 -7.22
C PHE A 386 17.60 17.78 -6.28
N GLY A 387 18.61 18.20 -5.51
CA GLY A 387 18.50 19.25 -4.51
C GLY A 387 18.50 18.77 -3.07
N GLY A 388 18.87 17.50 -2.82
CA GLY A 388 18.99 16.95 -1.48
C GLY A 388 20.07 17.63 -0.62
N TYR A 389 21.07 18.24 -1.24
CA TYR A 389 22.12 19.01 -0.55
C TYR A 389 21.78 20.49 -0.50
N SER A 390 20.70 20.83 0.19
CA SER A 390 20.25 22.20 0.43
C SER A 390 19.55 22.35 1.77
N GLU A 391 19.49 23.57 2.30
CA GLU A 391 18.74 23.81 3.55
C GLU A 391 17.23 23.75 3.33
N PHE A 392 16.77 24.22 2.16
CA PHE A 392 15.37 24.19 1.74
C PHE A 392 15.25 23.74 0.29
N ILE A 393 14.13 23.10 -0.02
CA ILE A 393 13.80 22.72 -1.40
C ILE A 393 12.30 22.89 -1.65
N MET A 394 11.97 23.39 -2.84
CA MET A 394 10.59 23.43 -3.33
C MET A 394 10.38 22.28 -4.32
N ILE A 395 9.52 21.33 -3.95
CA ILE A 395 9.22 20.15 -4.79
C ILE A 395 7.72 20.07 -5.09
N ASN A 396 7.38 19.45 -6.22
CA ASN A 396 5.99 19.10 -6.49
C ASN A 396 5.50 18.13 -5.42
N SER A 397 4.27 18.34 -4.88
CA SER A 397 3.71 17.53 -3.81
C SER A 397 3.63 16.02 -4.12
N LYS A 398 3.54 15.65 -5.40
CA LYS A 398 3.57 14.24 -5.85
C LYS A 398 4.91 13.53 -5.58
N HIS A 399 6.01 14.29 -5.41
CA HIS A 399 7.35 13.77 -5.10
C HIS A 399 7.66 13.79 -3.60
N ALA A 400 6.81 14.42 -2.79
CA ALA A 400 6.91 14.37 -1.34
C ALA A 400 6.35 13.05 -0.81
N LEU A 401 7.21 12.23 -0.23
CA LEU A 401 6.87 10.93 0.35
C LEU A 401 6.64 11.13 1.86
N PRO A 402 5.41 10.97 2.37
CA PRO A 402 5.18 11.04 3.81
C PRO A 402 5.97 9.97 4.55
N VAL A 403 6.67 10.37 5.62
CA VAL A 403 7.47 9.48 6.47
C VAL A 403 7.08 9.66 7.93
N PRO A 404 7.30 8.67 8.80
CA PRO A 404 6.90 8.80 10.20
C PRO A 404 7.71 9.85 10.95
N ARG A 405 8.99 10.04 10.63
CA ARG A 405 9.91 10.98 11.29
C ARG A 405 11.02 11.41 10.32
N PRO A 406 11.64 12.58 10.53
CA PRO A 406 12.76 13.06 9.72
C PRO A 406 14.12 12.58 10.27
N ASP A 407 14.29 11.26 10.45
CA ASP A 407 15.48 10.66 11.08
C ASP A 407 16.51 10.18 10.02
N ALA A 408 17.77 10.03 10.44
CA ALA A 408 18.85 9.55 9.58
C ALA A 408 18.59 8.11 9.08
N GLU A 409 17.96 7.27 9.89
CA GLU A 409 17.56 5.91 9.52
C GLU A 409 16.50 5.90 8.40
N VAL A 410 15.62 6.90 8.38
CA VAL A 410 14.65 7.08 7.28
C VAL A 410 15.36 7.38 5.97
N VAL A 411 16.39 8.26 6.00
CA VAL A 411 17.21 8.53 4.80
C VAL A 411 17.86 7.24 4.28
N ALA A 412 18.36 6.39 5.17
CA ALA A 412 18.96 5.13 4.75
C ALA A 412 17.98 4.18 4.04
N MET A 413 16.69 4.24 4.38
CA MET A 413 15.64 3.44 3.75
C MET A 413 15.24 3.95 2.36
N LEU A 414 15.56 5.19 2.00
CA LEU A 414 15.24 5.77 0.67
C LEU A 414 16.02 5.05 -0.44
N THR A 415 16.98 5.70 -1.07
CA THR A 415 17.70 5.12 -2.21
C THR A 415 18.26 3.73 -1.88
N SER A 416 18.90 3.58 -0.73
CA SER A 416 19.57 2.33 -0.35
C SER A 416 18.58 1.21 -0.01
N GLY A 417 17.61 1.45 0.85
CA GLY A 417 16.62 0.46 1.24
C GLY A 417 15.68 0.09 0.09
N LEU A 418 15.20 1.08 -0.66
CA LEU A 418 14.35 0.85 -1.82
C LEU A 418 15.06 0.08 -2.92
N THR A 419 16.33 0.41 -3.20
CA THR A 419 17.14 -0.35 -4.17
C THR A 419 17.19 -1.84 -3.78
N ALA A 420 17.53 -2.16 -2.55
CA ALA A 420 17.59 -3.55 -2.09
C ALA A 420 16.21 -4.24 -2.16
N SER A 421 15.17 -3.57 -1.64
CA SER A 421 13.83 -4.14 -1.55
C SER A 421 13.20 -4.41 -2.92
N ILE A 422 13.33 -3.46 -3.84
CA ILE A 422 12.74 -3.58 -5.18
C ILE A 422 13.58 -4.50 -6.08
N ALA A 423 14.91 -4.37 -6.06
CA ALA A 423 15.78 -5.20 -6.90
C ALA A 423 15.63 -6.69 -6.60
N LEU A 424 15.64 -7.08 -5.33
CA LEU A 424 15.49 -8.49 -4.93
C LEU A 424 14.11 -9.06 -5.31
N GLU A 425 13.09 -8.22 -5.42
CA GLU A 425 11.74 -8.68 -5.74
C GLU A 425 11.39 -8.58 -7.23
N LYS A 426 11.93 -7.58 -7.95
CA LYS A 426 11.50 -7.26 -9.32
C LYS A 426 12.58 -7.47 -10.39
N ALA A 427 13.87 -7.39 -10.06
CA ALA A 427 14.90 -7.53 -11.08
C ALA A 427 15.02 -8.98 -11.58
N GLY A 428 15.03 -9.14 -12.90
CA GLY A 428 15.09 -10.45 -13.55
C GLY A 428 13.76 -11.22 -13.51
N ALA A 429 12.64 -10.50 -13.32
CA ALA A 429 11.25 -10.99 -13.39
C ALA A 429 10.93 -12.20 -12.48
N ALA A 430 11.74 -12.48 -11.46
CA ALA A 430 11.52 -13.60 -10.54
C ALA A 430 11.45 -13.10 -9.08
N LYS A 431 10.37 -13.45 -8.39
CA LYS A 431 10.24 -13.23 -6.96
C LYS A 431 11.33 -14.06 -6.23
N MET A 432 11.90 -13.48 -5.16
CA MET A 432 12.83 -14.22 -4.31
C MET A 432 12.12 -15.39 -3.62
N GLU A 433 12.60 -16.59 -3.89
CA GLU A 433 12.16 -17.84 -3.25
C GLU A 433 12.95 -18.06 -1.95
N SER A 434 12.43 -18.91 -1.06
CA SER A 434 13.14 -19.38 0.13
C SER A 434 14.07 -20.56 -0.19
N GLY A 435 15.06 -20.82 0.71
CA GLY A 435 15.95 -21.96 0.59
C GLY A 435 17.06 -21.80 -0.46
N LYS A 436 17.28 -20.59 -0.97
CA LYS A 436 18.34 -20.25 -1.93
C LYS A 436 19.61 -19.79 -1.23
N VAL A 437 20.74 -19.84 -1.92
CA VAL A 437 21.99 -19.21 -1.51
C VAL A 437 22.09 -17.84 -2.18
N VAL A 438 22.18 -16.79 -1.38
CA VAL A 438 22.23 -15.40 -1.84
C VAL A 438 23.58 -14.78 -1.48
N LEU A 439 24.33 -14.32 -2.48
CA LEU A 439 25.57 -13.57 -2.28
C LEU A 439 25.30 -12.07 -2.43
N VAL A 440 25.76 -11.29 -1.46
CA VAL A 440 25.70 -9.82 -1.51
C VAL A 440 27.11 -9.24 -1.47
N THR A 441 27.49 -8.49 -2.51
CA THR A 441 28.78 -7.78 -2.56
C THR A 441 28.67 -6.41 -1.91
N ALA A 442 29.77 -5.87 -1.38
CA ALA A 442 29.78 -4.61 -0.62
C ALA A 442 28.68 -4.58 0.47
N ALA A 443 28.48 -5.70 1.14
CA ALA A 443 27.31 -6.00 1.94
C ALA A 443 27.10 -5.07 3.16
N ALA A 444 28.18 -4.54 3.73
CA ALA A 444 28.14 -3.63 4.88
C ALA A 444 27.91 -2.16 4.49
N GLY A 445 27.67 -1.87 3.20
CA GLY A 445 27.40 -0.53 2.69
C GLY A 445 25.92 -0.14 2.79
N GLY A 446 25.60 1.04 2.27
CA GLY A 446 24.23 1.61 2.32
C GLY A 446 23.15 0.63 1.88
N THR A 447 23.23 0.09 0.66
CA THR A 447 22.20 -0.82 0.12
C THR A 447 22.41 -2.29 0.53
N GLY A 448 23.68 -2.73 0.67
CA GLY A 448 24.00 -4.12 1.01
C GLY A 448 23.43 -4.56 2.36
N GLN A 449 23.43 -3.69 3.37
CA GLN A 449 22.87 -3.99 4.68
C GLN A 449 21.36 -4.34 4.64
N PHE A 450 20.62 -3.75 3.72
CA PHE A 450 19.21 -4.10 3.51
C PHE A 450 19.07 -5.40 2.72
N ALA A 451 19.90 -5.58 1.69
CA ALA A 451 19.85 -6.77 0.85
C ALA A 451 20.09 -8.05 1.67
N VAL A 452 21.07 -8.06 2.57
CA VAL A 452 21.36 -9.24 3.42
C VAL A 452 20.19 -9.57 4.34
N GLN A 453 19.58 -8.56 4.97
CA GLN A 453 18.48 -8.78 5.91
C GLN A 453 17.20 -9.21 5.17
N LEU A 454 16.88 -8.60 4.04
CA LEU A 454 15.71 -8.97 3.24
C LEU A 454 15.83 -10.39 2.68
N ALA A 455 17.03 -10.79 2.27
CA ALA A 455 17.31 -12.17 1.85
C ALA A 455 17.15 -13.16 3.02
N LYS A 456 17.61 -12.80 4.22
CA LYS A 456 17.39 -13.62 5.44
C LYS A 456 15.91 -13.76 5.79
N LEU A 457 15.17 -12.65 5.77
CA LEU A 457 13.72 -12.63 6.05
C LEU A 457 12.92 -13.46 5.04
N ALA A 458 13.45 -13.65 3.84
CA ALA A 458 12.87 -14.53 2.83
C ALA A 458 13.23 -16.02 3.02
N GLY A 459 13.98 -16.37 4.07
CA GLY A 459 14.33 -17.75 4.40
C GLY A 459 15.53 -18.31 3.60
N ASN A 460 16.48 -17.45 3.23
CA ASN A 460 17.65 -17.83 2.42
C ASN A 460 18.93 -17.93 3.25
N THR A 461 19.91 -18.69 2.76
CA THR A 461 21.29 -18.67 3.23
C THR A 461 22.00 -17.47 2.62
N VAL A 462 22.54 -16.58 3.45
CA VAL A 462 23.17 -15.33 2.99
C VAL A 462 24.69 -15.37 3.15
N VAL A 463 25.37 -15.18 2.04
CA VAL A 463 26.83 -14.98 1.94
C VAL A 463 27.10 -13.50 1.67
N ALA A 464 28.04 -12.90 2.36
CA ALA A 464 28.32 -11.49 2.21
C ALA A 464 29.82 -11.21 2.07
N THR A 465 30.21 -10.31 1.18
CA THR A 465 31.60 -9.85 1.08
C THR A 465 31.77 -8.47 1.71
N CYS A 466 32.87 -8.29 2.43
CA CYS A 466 33.25 -6.99 3.00
C CYS A 466 34.77 -6.88 3.15
N GLY A 467 35.28 -5.68 3.44
CA GLY A 467 36.70 -5.45 3.78
C GLY A 467 36.83 -4.93 5.20
N GLY A 468 37.41 -5.76 6.07
CA GLY A 468 37.81 -5.39 7.42
C GLY A 468 36.82 -5.76 8.53
N ALA A 469 37.36 -5.93 9.73
CA ALA A 469 36.70 -6.49 10.91
C ALA A 469 35.43 -5.72 11.34
N ALA A 470 35.42 -4.40 11.26
CA ALA A 470 34.26 -3.58 11.64
C ALA A 470 33.02 -3.89 10.78
N LYS A 471 33.22 -4.05 9.45
CA LYS A 471 32.17 -4.43 8.52
C LYS A 471 31.71 -5.87 8.72
N ALA A 472 32.66 -6.78 8.95
CA ALA A 472 32.35 -8.17 9.25
C ALA A 472 31.53 -8.30 10.55
N LYS A 473 31.82 -7.49 11.57
CA LYS A 473 31.06 -7.44 12.81
C LYS A 473 29.61 -7.00 12.54
N LEU A 474 29.41 -5.90 11.82
CA LEU A 474 28.07 -5.43 11.46
C LEU A 474 27.28 -6.54 10.73
N LEU A 475 27.87 -7.20 9.74
CA LEU A 475 27.20 -8.23 8.96
C LEU A 475 26.77 -9.44 9.81
N LYS A 476 27.59 -9.84 10.79
CA LYS A 476 27.23 -10.88 11.76
C LYS A 476 26.03 -10.43 12.64
N GLU A 477 26.01 -9.17 13.08
CA GLU A 477 24.90 -8.58 13.85
C GLU A 477 23.59 -8.47 13.03
N LEU A 478 23.71 -8.38 11.71
CA LEU A 478 22.58 -8.41 10.77
C LEU A 478 22.11 -9.82 10.40
N GLY A 479 22.75 -10.87 10.94
CA GLY A 479 22.35 -12.26 10.78
C GLY A 479 22.82 -12.94 9.49
N VAL A 480 23.93 -12.45 8.90
CA VAL A 480 24.56 -13.09 7.75
C VAL A 480 25.17 -14.45 8.14
N ASP A 481 24.89 -15.49 7.37
CA ASP A 481 25.37 -16.85 7.66
C ASP A 481 26.86 -17.02 7.41
N ARG A 482 27.37 -16.45 6.31
CA ARG A 482 28.78 -16.51 5.95
C ARG A 482 29.29 -15.13 5.52
N VAL A 483 30.18 -14.56 6.29
CA VAL A 483 30.88 -13.30 5.97
C VAL A 483 32.25 -13.61 5.44
N ILE A 484 32.58 -13.15 4.23
CA ILE A 484 33.90 -13.27 3.60
C ILE A 484 34.58 -11.89 3.70
N ASP A 485 35.58 -11.78 4.56
CA ASP A 485 36.46 -10.61 4.64
C ASP A 485 37.61 -10.77 3.65
N TYR A 486 37.54 -10.07 2.51
CA TYR A 486 38.51 -10.18 1.45
C TYR A 486 39.91 -9.60 1.79
N HIS A 487 40.09 -9.03 2.99
CA HIS A 487 41.41 -8.71 3.53
C HIS A 487 42.12 -9.94 4.12
N SER A 488 41.35 -10.96 4.49
CA SER A 488 41.87 -12.18 5.14
C SER A 488 41.59 -13.48 4.39
N GLU A 489 40.67 -13.49 3.44
CA GLU A 489 40.23 -14.67 2.71
C GLU A 489 40.12 -14.38 1.21
N ASP A 490 40.53 -15.36 0.38
CA ASP A 490 40.30 -15.30 -1.07
C ASP A 490 38.85 -15.69 -1.40
N ILE A 491 38.04 -14.72 -1.90
CA ILE A 491 36.64 -14.92 -2.21
C ILE A 491 36.42 -16.11 -3.16
N LYS A 492 37.25 -16.23 -4.21
CA LYS A 492 37.13 -17.30 -5.21
C LYS A 492 37.27 -18.66 -4.56
N THR A 493 38.29 -18.83 -3.76
CA THR A 493 38.57 -20.10 -3.05
C THR A 493 37.43 -20.46 -2.10
N VAL A 494 36.93 -19.50 -1.33
CA VAL A 494 35.81 -19.73 -0.42
C VAL A 494 34.56 -20.16 -1.19
N LEU A 495 34.17 -19.42 -2.24
CA LEU A 495 32.98 -19.77 -3.03
C LEU A 495 33.09 -21.13 -3.70
N MET A 496 34.25 -21.48 -4.24
CA MET A 496 34.45 -22.81 -4.87
C MET A 496 34.39 -23.95 -3.86
N LYS A 497 34.97 -23.76 -2.67
CA LYS A 497 35.05 -24.80 -1.64
C LYS A 497 33.74 -24.99 -0.88
N GLU A 498 33.15 -23.90 -0.45
CA GLU A 498 31.97 -23.93 0.44
C GLU A 498 30.64 -23.99 -0.34
N PHE A 499 30.62 -23.49 -1.59
CA PHE A 499 29.41 -23.44 -2.43
C PHE A 499 29.64 -24.10 -3.80
N PRO A 500 30.02 -25.39 -3.88
CA PRO A 500 30.41 -26.07 -5.13
C PRO A 500 29.25 -26.18 -6.15
N LYS A 501 28.00 -26.09 -5.71
CA LYS A 501 26.81 -26.05 -6.60
C LYS A 501 26.57 -24.65 -7.21
N GLY A 502 27.32 -23.65 -6.75
CA GLY A 502 27.17 -22.24 -7.13
C GLY A 502 26.17 -21.47 -6.27
N ILE A 503 26.00 -20.21 -6.61
CA ILE A 503 25.15 -19.24 -5.91
C ILE A 503 23.87 -19.00 -6.73
N ASP A 504 22.71 -19.10 -6.10
CA ASP A 504 21.42 -18.96 -6.79
C ASP A 504 21.11 -17.51 -7.15
N ILE A 505 21.39 -16.56 -6.23
CA ILE A 505 21.11 -15.14 -6.43
C ILE A 505 22.34 -14.33 -6.01
N ILE A 506 22.80 -13.44 -6.88
CA ILE A 506 23.90 -12.52 -6.57
C ILE A 506 23.41 -11.08 -6.68
N TYR A 507 23.55 -10.32 -5.60
CA TYR A 507 23.29 -8.89 -5.52
C TYR A 507 24.63 -8.16 -5.65
N GLU A 508 24.94 -7.66 -6.85
CA GLU A 508 26.26 -7.20 -7.23
C GLU A 508 26.33 -5.66 -7.33
N SER A 509 27.20 -5.03 -6.53
CA SER A 509 27.33 -3.57 -6.43
C SER A 509 28.75 -3.05 -6.73
N VAL A 510 29.72 -3.91 -7.00
CA VAL A 510 31.14 -3.56 -7.09
C VAL A 510 31.61 -3.37 -8.54
N GLY A 511 31.21 -4.29 -9.42
CA GLY A 511 31.67 -4.27 -10.81
C GLY A 511 33.10 -4.81 -11.00
N GLY A 512 33.68 -4.61 -12.18
CA GLY A 512 35.07 -5.00 -12.49
C GLY A 512 35.34 -6.48 -12.28
N ASP A 513 36.46 -6.81 -11.64
CA ASP A 513 36.85 -8.20 -11.35
C ASP A 513 35.88 -8.94 -10.44
N MET A 514 35.21 -8.20 -9.52
CA MET A 514 34.18 -8.78 -8.68
C MET A 514 33.01 -9.30 -9.51
N LEU A 515 32.56 -8.55 -10.52
CA LEU A 515 31.50 -9.00 -11.42
C LEU A 515 31.90 -10.30 -12.14
N ASN A 516 33.15 -10.40 -12.64
CA ASN A 516 33.66 -11.60 -13.29
C ASN A 516 33.67 -12.80 -12.33
N LEU A 517 34.10 -12.58 -11.11
CA LEU A 517 34.09 -13.59 -10.05
C LEU A 517 32.65 -14.05 -9.75
N CYS A 518 31.74 -13.13 -9.60
CA CYS A 518 30.31 -13.38 -9.36
C CYS A 518 29.68 -14.18 -10.51
N LEU A 519 29.95 -13.82 -11.77
CA LEU A 519 29.48 -14.57 -12.93
C LEU A 519 30.00 -16.02 -12.91
N ASN A 520 31.25 -16.23 -12.48
CA ASN A 520 31.83 -17.60 -12.37
C ASN A 520 31.17 -18.41 -11.25
N ALA A 521 30.75 -17.79 -10.20
CA ALA A 521 30.15 -18.44 -9.04
C ALA A 521 28.63 -18.74 -9.20
N LEU A 522 27.97 -18.28 -10.26
CA LEU A 522 26.55 -18.54 -10.46
C LEU A 522 26.23 -20.02 -10.63
N ALA A 523 25.18 -20.47 -9.93
CA ALA A 523 24.58 -21.80 -10.07
C ALA A 523 23.87 -21.99 -11.43
N VAL A 524 23.44 -23.20 -11.73
CA VAL A 524 22.47 -23.47 -12.80
C VAL A 524 21.17 -22.75 -12.45
N HIS A 525 20.57 -22.06 -13.40
CA HIS A 525 19.43 -21.16 -13.21
C HIS A 525 19.69 -19.97 -12.27
N GLY A 526 20.96 -19.71 -11.94
CA GLY A 526 21.36 -18.60 -11.07
C GLY A 526 21.07 -17.23 -11.70
N ARG A 527 20.81 -16.24 -10.84
CA ARG A 527 20.49 -14.87 -11.23
C ARG A 527 21.49 -13.89 -10.61
N LEU A 528 22.11 -13.06 -11.45
CA LEU A 528 22.96 -11.94 -11.01
C LEU A 528 22.22 -10.62 -11.26
N ILE A 529 22.08 -9.80 -10.23
CA ILE A 529 21.47 -8.49 -10.28
C ILE A 529 22.57 -7.44 -10.18
N VAL A 530 22.76 -6.67 -11.25
CA VAL A 530 23.73 -5.56 -11.30
C VAL A 530 23.07 -4.32 -10.69
N ILE A 531 23.55 -3.90 -9.52
CA ILE A 531 23.07 -2.75 -8.76
C ILE A 531 23.93 -1.52 -9.01
N GLY A 532 25.24 -1.73 -9.18
CA GLY A 532 26.20 -0.66 -9.37
C GLY A 532 27.58 -1.18 -9.73
N MET A 533 28.49 -0.27 -9.96
CA MET A 533 29.88 -0.55 -10.33
C MET A 533 30.82 0.40 -9.55
N ILE A 534 30.74 0.38 -8.21
CA ILE A 534 31.42 1.38 -7.37
C ILE A 534 32.95 1.40 -7.61
N SER A 535 33.55 0.28 -7.99
CA SER A 535 34.98 0.19 -8.36
C SER A 535 35.36 1.06 -9.56
N GLN A 536 34.37 1.47 -10.38
CA GLN A 536 34.58 2.27 -11.59
C GLN A 536 34.05 3.71 -11.48
N TYR A 537 33.58 4.12 -10.32
CA TYR A 537 32.99 5.46 -10.17
C TYR A 537 34.05 6.55 -10.05
N GLN A 538 35.23 6.24 -9.56
CA GLN A 538 36.37 7.14 -9.48
C GLN A 538 37.28 6.97 -10.70
N GLY A 539 37.95 8.06 -11.12
CA GLY A 539 38.89 8.08 -12.23
C GLY A 539 38.36 8.71 -13.51
N ASP A 540 39.27 9.32 -14.28
CA ASP A 540 38.95 10.12 -15.48
C ASP A 540 38.57 9.29 -16.71
N SER A 541 38.88 8.00 -16.72
CA SER A 541 38.76 7.12 -17.88
C SER A 541 37.33 6.70 -18.27
N GLY A 542 36.32 7.18 -17.57
CA GLY A 542 34.94 6.71 -17.78
C GLY A 542 34.70 5.29 -17.31
N TRP A 543 33.61 4.69 -17.74
CA TRP A 543 33.33 3.28 -17.45
C TRP A 543 34.19 2.38 -18.32
N THR A 544 34.99 1.54 -17.68
CA THR A 544 35.76 0.52 -18.38
C THR A 544 34.83 -0.58 -18.87
N PRO A 545 34.82 -0.91 -20.16
CA PRO A 545 34.00 -1.98 -20.68
C PRO A 545 34.30 -3.31 -19.95
N SER A 546 33.26 -3.99 -19.51
CA SER A 546 33.41 -5.31 -18.93
C SER A 546 33.91 -6.29 -19.99
N LYS A 547 35.05 -6.95 -19.73
CA LYS A 547 35.61 -8.00 -20.59
C LYS A 547 35.34 -9.35 -19.94
N TYR A 548 34.27 -10.02 -20.35
CA TYR A 548 33.99 -11.39 -19.95
C TYR A 548 33.84 -12.26 -21.21
N PRO A 549 34.97 -12.88 -21.69
CA PRO A 549 34.92 -13.78 -22.82
C PRO A 549 33.99 -14.97 -22.55
N GLY A 550 33.15 -15.33 -23.52
CA GLY A 550 32.23 -16.46 -23.40
C GLY A 550 31.02 -16.21 -22.48
N LEU A 551 30.64 -14.95 -22.25
CA LEU A 551 29.48 -14.62 -21.41
C LEU A 551 28.18 -15.26 -21.93
N LEU A 552 27.91 -15.13 -23.23
CA LEU A 552 26.67 -15.65 -23.82
C LEU A 552 26.60 -17.16 -23.76
N GLU A 553 27.69 -17.85 -24.08
CA GLU A 553 27.81 -19.30 -24.02
C GLU A 553 27.59 -19.81 -22.59
N LYS A 554 28.14 -19.10 -21.61
CA LYS A 554 28.01 -19.44 -20.20
C LYS A 554 26.55 -19.28 -19.71
N LEU A 555 25.92 -18.18 -20.05
CA LEU A 555 24.52 -17.93 -19.70
C LEU A 555 23.60 -18.98 -20.34
N LEU A 556 23.83 -19.29 -21.60
CA LEU A 556 23.10 -20.33 -22.33
C LEU A 556 23.27 -21.71 -21.70
N ALA A 557 24.54 -22.15 -21.47
CA ALA A 557 24.85 -23.48 -20.99
C ALA A 557 24.27 -23.81 -19.61
N LYS A 558 24.04 -22.77 -18.77
CA LYS A 558 23.53 -22.95 -17.41
C LYS A 558 22.17 -22.29 -17.19
N SER A 559 21.51 -21.79 -18.25
CA SER A 559 20.22 -21.04 -18.17
C SER A 559 20.27 -19.93 -17.12
N GLN A 560 21.35 -19.15 -17.10
CA GLN A 560 21.59 -18.10 -16.11
C GLN A 560 20.98 -16.78 -16.57
N THR A 561 20.69 -15.88 -15.61
CA THR A 561 20.16 -14.55 -15.86
C THR A 561 21.09 -13.48 -15.32
N VAL A 562 21.36 -12.45 -16.15
CA VAL A 562 21.99 -11.19 -15.70
C VAL A 562 20.97 -10.07 -15.89
N ALA A 563 20.62 -9.39 -14.81
CA ALA A 563 19.62 -8.33 -14.80
C ALA A 563 20.21 -7.02 -14.28
N GLY A 564 20.07 -5.93 -15.04
CA GLY A 564 20.36 -4.58 -14.55
C GLY A 564 19.22 -4.04 -13.72
N PHE A 565 19.55 -3.22 -12.72
CA PHE A 565 18.57 -2.51 -11.91
C PHE A 565 18.92 -1.03 -11.75
N PHE A 566 17.98 -0.15 -12.07
CA PHE A 566 18.14 1.29 -11.86
C PHE A 566 16.88 1.84 -11.16
N LEU A 567 17.01 2.25 -9.91
CA LEU A 567 15.90 2.60 -9.02
C LEU A 567 14.91 3.60 -9.61
N VAL A 568 15.39 4.57 -10.39
CA VAL A 568 14.54 5.63 -10.97
C VAL A 568 13.46 5.08 -11.91
N GLN A 569 13.73 3.95 -12.58
CA GLN A 569 12.76 3.29 -13.47
C GLN A 569 11.61 2.60 -12.72
N TYR A 570 11.74 2.47 -11.41
CA TYR A 570 10.78 1.79 -10.53
C TYR A 570 10.01 2.74 -9.60
N GLY A 571 9.87 4.02 -9.99
CA GLY A 571 9.25 5.06 -9.16
C GLY A 571 7.85 4.73 -8.65
N HIS A 572 7.09 3.96 -9.42
CA HIS A 572 5.74 3.52 -9.06
C HIS A 572 5.68 2.52 -7.88
N PHE A 573 6.82 1.87 -7.53
CA PHE A 573 6.92 0.96 -6.38
C PHE A 573 7.49 1.64 -5.12
N TRP A 574 7.99 2.86 -5.19
CA TRP A 574 8.73 3.47 -4.07
C TRP A 574 7.91 3.51 -2.78
N GLN A 575 6.68 4.00 -2.83
CA GLN A 575 5.86 4.12 -1.62
C GLN A 575 5.53 2.75 -1.00
N GLU A 576 5.17 1.77 -1.83
CA GLU A 576 4.85 0.42 -1.37
C GLU A 576 6.03 -0.22 -0.61
N HIS A 577 7.22 -0.17 -1.22
CA HIS A 577 8.42 -0.74 -0.63
C HIS A 577 8.93 0.08 0.57
N LEU A 578 8.75 1.39 0.57
CA LEU A 578 9.09 2.23 1.72
C LEU A 578 8.21 1.90 2.93
N ASP A 579 6.91 1.74 2.73
CA ASP A 579 5.97 1.31 3.78
C ASP A 579 6.31 -0.09 4.32
N LYS A 580 6.73 -1.00 3.44
CA LYS A 580 7.23 -2.33 3.82
C LYS A 580 8.48 -2.23 4.70
N LEU A 581 9.44 -1.39 4.33
CA LEU A 581 10.68 -1.16 5.10
C LEU A 581 10.37 -0.53 6.46
N PHE A 582 9.49 0.46 6.52
CA PHE A 582 9.06 1.06 7.79
C PHE A 582 8.36 0.06 8.71
N ASN A 583 7.51 -0.79 8.16
CA ASN A 583 6.86 -1.83 8.94
C ASN A 583 7.88 -2.85 9.50
N LEU A 584 8.85 -3.28 8.70
CA LEU A 584 9.90 -4.17 9.15
C LEU A 584 10.79 -3.52 10.23
N TYR A 585 11.11 -2.24 10.07
CA TYR A 585 11.90 -1.47 11.04
C TYR A 585 11.14 -1.25 12.35
N SER A 586 9.90 -0.79 12.29
CA SER A 586 9.06 -0.55 13.49
C SER A 586 8.74 -1.84 14.27
N THR A 587 8.69 -2.97 13.59
CA THR A 587 8.51 -4.31 14.21
C THR A 587 9.84 -4.97 14.61
N ARG A 588 10.97 -4.24 14.54
CA ARG A 588 12.33 -4.71 14.87
C ARG A 588 12.79 -5.94 14.05
N LYS A 589 12.15 -6.20 12.92
CA LYS A 589 12.58 -7.26 11.98
C LYS A 589 13.68 -6.81 11.03
N LEU A 590 13.88 -5.51 10.90
CA LEU A 590 14.93 -4.88 10.11
C LEU A 590 15.70 -3.89 10.99
N LYS A 591 17.03 -3.95 10.94
CA LYS A 591 17.94 -2.99 11.56
C LYS A 591 18.46 -2.03 10.49
N VAL A 592 18.68 -0.78 10.86
CA VAL A 592 19.26 0.22 9.97
C VAL A 592 20.56 0.73 10.57
N ALA A 593 21.67 0.50 9.87
CA ALA A 593 22.97 0.99 10.25
C ALA A 593 23.28 2.31 9.52
N VAL A 594 23.36 3.40 10.26
CA VAL A 594 23.90 4.69 9.82
C VAL A 594 25.35 4.75 10.26
N ASP A 595 26.22 5.23 9.37
CA ASP A 595 27.65 5.37 9.67
C ASP A 595 27.85 6.26 10.92
N PRO A 596 28.68 5.83 11.87
CA PRO A 596 28.88 6.57 13.13
C PRO A 596 29.61 7.92 12.94
N LYS A 597 30.33 8.11 11.83
CA LYS A 597 31.01 9.36 11.54
C LYS A 597 30.01 10.46 11.24
N LYS A 598 30.09 11.56 12.00
CA LYS A 598 29.17 12.69 11.87
C LYS A 598 29.65 13.67 10.80
N PHE A 599 28.73 14.07 9.93
CA PHE A 599 28.90 15.14 8.95
C PHE A 599 27.78 16.15 9.18
N ASN A 600 28.15 17.39 9.50
CA ASN A 600 27.21 18.43 9.89
C ASN A 600 27.31 19.64 8.95
N GLY A 601 26.16 20.14 8.47
CA GLY A 601 26.05 21.26 7.56
C GLY A 601 26.49 20.91 6.11
N LEU A 602 26.12 21.76 5.19
CA LEU A 602 26.39 21.56 3.76
C LEU A 602 27.90 21.54 3.43
N HIS A 603 28.73 22.27 4.20
CA HIS A 603 30.18 22.28 4.01
C HIS A 603 30.85 20.92 4.20
N SER A 604 30.21 20.00 4.92
CA SER A 604 30.74 18.64 5.16
C SER A 604 30.38 17.64 4.07
N VAL A 605 29.55 18.00 3.08
CA VAL A 605 29.04 17.08 2.05
C VAL A 605 30.18 16.52 1.21
N SER A 606 31.12 17.35 0.75
CA SER A 606 32.27 16.87 -0.06
C SER A 606 33.14 15.89 0.74
N ASP A 607 33.37 16.16 2.02
CA ASP A 607 34.10 15.23 2.90
C ASP A 607 33.34 13.90 3.08
N ALA A 608 32.00 13.96 3.16
CA ALA A 608 31.16 12.78 3.29
C ALA A 608 31.18 11.90 2.02
N VAL A 609 31.16 12.52 0.84
CA VAL A 609 31.30 11.82 -0.45
C VAL A 609 32.67 11.18 -0.58
N GLU A 610 33.75 11.91 -0.28
CA GLU A 610 35.11 11.36 -0.29
C GLU A 610 35.28 10.22 0.71
N TYR A 611 34.71 10.36 1.92
CA TYR A 611 34.72 9.32 2.94
C TYR A 611 34.00 8.05 2.47
N LEU A 612 32.85 8.18 1.82
CA LEU A 612 32.14 7.02 1.26
C LEU A 612 33.04 6.28 0.24
N HIS A 613 33.67 7.02 -0.68
CA HIS A 613 34.53 6.44 -1.72
C HIS A 613 35.88 5.93 -1.19
N SER A 614 36.32 6.34 0.00
CA SER A 614 37.52 5.77 0.62
C SER A 614 37.37 4.31 1.08
N GLY A 615 36.14 3.77 1.00
CA GLY A 615 35.84 2.41 1.44
C GLY A 615 35.86 2.20 2.95
N LYS A 616 35.98 3.26 3.77
CA LYS A 616 36.03 3.17 5.24
C LYS A 616 34.64 3.15 5.89
N SER A 617 33.60 3.57 5.17
CA SER A 617 32.26 3.69 5.71
C SER A 617 31.63 2.34 6.11
N VAL A 618 30.83 2.36 7.18
CA VAL A 618 30.09 1.20 7.71
C VAL A 618 28.60 1.57 7.80
N GLY A 619 27.77 0.98 6.96
CA GLY A 619 26.37 1.37 6.83
C GLY A 619 26.16 2.57 5.89
N LYS A 620 25.08 3.33 6.09
CA LYS A 620 24.72 4.50 5.27
C LYS A 620 25.41 5.75 5.78
N VAL A 621 26.13 6.43 4.88
CA VAL A 621 26.66 7.78 5.14
C VAL A 621 25.53 8.80 4.99
N VAL A 622 25.35 9.65 6.01
CA VAL A 622 24.30 10.67 6.09
C VAL A 622 24.91 11.99 6.55
N VAL A 623 24.46 13.09 5.97
CA VAL A 623 24.80 14.46 6.39
C VAL A 623 23.62 15.05 7.17
N CYS A 624 23.87 15.55 8.38
CA CYS A 624 22.92 16.35 9.13
C CYS A 624 22.97 17.79 8.57
N VAL A 625 22.00 18.16 7.75
CA VAL A 625 21.94 19.48 7.11
C VAL A 625 21.58 20.56 8.13
N ASP A 626 20.67 20.27 9.06
CA ASP A 626 20.29 21.17 10.14
C ASP A 626 20.70 20.60 11.50
N PRO A 627 21.91 20.90 11.99
CA PRO A 627 22.37 20.44 13.31
C PRO A 627 21.59 21.00 14.50
N SER A 628 20.80 22.07 14.30
CA SER A 628 19.97 22.67 15.36
C SER A 628 18.68 21.88 15.60
N PHE A 629 18.34 20.97 14.69
CA PHE A 629 17.17 20.13 14.84
C PHE A 629 17.43 19.00 15.86
N HIS A 630 16.76 19.12 17.00
CA HIS A 630 16.76 18.08 18.02
C HIS A 630 15.43 17.33 17.98
N PRO A 631 15.39 16.07 17.51
CA PRO A 631 14.16 15.29 17.57
C PRO A 631 13.74 15.10 19.04
N GLN A 632 12.58 15.66 19.41
CA GLN A 632 11.99 15.36 20.71
C GLN A 632 11.60 13.87 20.76
N VAL A 633 12.36 13.14 21.57
CA VAL A 633 12.10 11.83 22.22
C VAL A 633 11.38 10.72 21.46
N ALA A 634 12.00 9.53 21.62
CA ALA A 634 11.66 8.18 21.17
C ALA A 634 12.08 7.88 19.73
N LYS A 635 13.17 7.11 19.60
CA LYS A 635 13.50 6.36 18.38
C LYS A 635 12.32 5.44 18.04
N LEU A 636 12.06 5.30 16.76
CA LEU A 636 11.05 4.35 16.21
C LEU A 636 11.22 2.94 16.80
#